data_acc43d4308cf8d67face1432c79b29be
#
_entry.id   acc43d4308cf8d67face1432c79b29be
#
_cell.length_a   1.000
_cell.length_b   1.000
_cell.length_c   1.000
_cell.angle_alpha   90.00
_cell.angle_beta   90.00
_cell.angle_gamma   90.00
#
_symmetry.space_group_name_H-M   'P 1'
#
loop_
_entity.id
_entity.type
_entity.pdbx_description
1 polymer ?
#
loop_
_entity_poly.entity_id
_entity_poly.type
_entity_poly.pdbx_seq_one_letter_code
_entity_poly.pdbx_strand_id
1 'polypeptide(L)'
;NGGDWGWVILVIRTDQLDYRTWQDFFDNCRKYHIIPIIRLATYSDQGNWKIPNPSDIDNLANFLNSLNWPIKTQYVSLFNEVNHGQEWGGQVDVNSYVDLSIYASTKFKSLNSNFFILNGALDLAAPNSMPKFLSAKSFYEQIYSYKPEFFDSIDGLASHSYPNHGFVGKPYHTGQHSILGYQWELETIKKMGVTKDFPVFITETGWPHREGINQKNNFFTTKTTSQFLLDAYQVWSTDNRIQAVTPFIFNYPHPPFDHFSWLDQDEQLYPEYQKVIDAAKSTNSPAQITQYQLYRNQIPFLIFANHEYSGQISLKNTGQSIWGETNFCLQPTVSESVDVTQICTNPSDKIHPGQIKIFPFKF
;
A
#
# COMPACT_ATOMS: atom_id res chain seq x y z
N ASN A 1 12.09 -9.11 -2.27
CA ASN A 1 11.76 -8.65 -0.92
C ASN A 1 12.09 -9.67 0.19
N GLY A 2 12.43 -10.92 -0.14
CA GLY A 2 12.88 -11.97 0.79
C GLY A 2 11.80 -12.56 1.71
N GLY A 3 10.56 -12.19 1.55
CA GLY A 3 9.38 -12.74 2.24
C GLY A 3 8.29 -13.10 1.24
N ASP A 4 7.13 -13.55 1.72
CA ASP A 4 6.03 -13.93 0.82
C ASP A 4 5.46 -12.69 0.13
N TRP A 5 5.24 -11.61 0.88
CA TRP A 5 4.76 -10.32 0.36
C TRP A 5 5.49 -9.15 1.04
N GLY A 6 5.75 -8.10 0.28
CA GLY A 6 6.32 -6.83 0.77
C GLY A 6 5.34 -5.67 0.55
N TRP A 7 5.70 -4.48 1.04
CA TRP A 7 4.88 -3.29 0.92
C TRP A 7 5.59 -2.20 0.12
N VAL A 8 4.81 -1.37 -0.57
CA VAL A 8 5.27 -0.15 -1.21
C VAL A 8 4.21 0.93 -1.05
N ILE A 9 4.63 2.17 -0.83
CA ILE A 9 3.75 3.33 -0.97
C ILE A 9 4.08 4.04 -2.29
N LEU A 10 3.04 4.44 -3.03
CA LEU A 10 3.18 5.18 -4.28
C LEU A 10 2.14 6.29 -4.37
N VAL A 11 2.54 7.43 -4.92
CA VAL A 11 1.67 8.59 -5.10
C VAL A 11 0.92 8.49 -6.41
N ILE A 12 -0.41 8.66 -6.38
CA ILE A 12 -1.23 8.87 -7.57
C ILE A 12 -1.72 10.32 -7.62
N ARG A 13 -1.51 10.98 -8.74
CA ARG A 13 -1.93 12.36 -8.96
C ARG A 13 -3.15 12.44 -9.85
N THR A 14 -4.00 13.44 -9.59
CA THR A 14 -5.22 13.70 -10.38
C THR A 14 -4.97 13.94 -11.86
N ASP A 15 -3.76 14.37 -12.23
CA ASP A 15 -3.32 14.62 -13.61
C ASP A 15 -2.53 13.47 -14.24
N GLN A 16 -2.45 12.29 -13.59
CA GLN A 16 -1.66 11.13 -14.02
C GLN A 16 -2.49 9.82 -14.01
N LEU A 17 -3.75 9.88 -14.43
CA LEU A 17 -4.66 8.75 -14.41
C LEU A 17 -4.59 7.96 -15.74
N ASP A 18 -3.42 7.43 -16.06
CA ASP A 18 -3.24 6.55 -17.21
C ASP A 18 -3.46 5.08 -16.83
N TYR A 19 -4.53 4.48 -17.37
CA TYR A 19 -4.93 3.11 -17.04
C TYR A 19 -3.83 2.08 -17.30
N ARG A 20 -3.13 2.18 -18.42
CA ARG A 20 -2.12 1.19 -18.80
C ARG A 20 -0.94 1.22 -17.86
N THR A 21 -0.40 2.40 -17.59
CA THR A 21 0.72 2.59 -16.65
C THR A 21 0.40 2.03 -15.26
N TRP A 22 -0.80 2.34 -14.74
CA TRP A 22 -1.20 1.90 -13.41
C TRP A 22 -1.54 0.40 -13.37
N GLN A 23 -2.16 -0.14 -14.42
CA GLN A 23 -2.42 -1.58 -14.47
C GLN A 23 -1.12 -2.38 -14.59
N ASP A 24 -0.16 -1.93 -15.41
CA ASP A 24 1.17 -2.54 -15.52
C ASP A 24 1.91 -2.50 -14.17
N PHE A 25 1.78 -1.40 -13.42
CA PHE A 25 2.31 -1.33 -12.05
C PHE A 25 1.66 -2.37 -11.12
N PHE A 26 0.34 -2.49 -11.11
CA PHE A 26 -0.36 -3.47 -10.28
C PHE A 26 -0.07 -4.92 -10.70
N ASP A 27 0.11 -5.18 -11.98
CA ASP A 27 0.49 -6.49 -12.49
C ASP A 27 1.92 -6.85 -12.06
N ASN A 28 2.83 -5.88 -12.05
CA ASN A 28 4.17 -6.05 -11.47
C ASN A 28 4.12 -6.25 -9.95
N CYS A 29 3.28 -5.51 -9.23
CA CYS A 29 3.07 -5.73 -7.81
C CYS A 29 2.61 -7.16 -7.52
N ARG A 30 1.65 -7.68 -8.29
CA ARG A 30 1.18 -9.07 -8.20
C ARG A 30 2.30 -10.06 -8.47
N LYS A 31 3.04 -9.87 -9.57
CA LYS A 31 4.14 -10.74 -10.00
C LYS A 31 5.27 -10.84 -8.97
N TYR A 32 5.59 -9.72 -8.32
CA TYR A 32 6.69 -9.63 -7.36
C TYR A 32 6.25 -9.71 -5.90
N HIS A 33 4.97 -10.03 -5.65
CA HIS A 33 4.38 -10.12 -4.33
C HIS A 33 4.57 -8.84 -3.50
N ILE A 34 4.10 -7.73 -4.05
CA ILE A 34 4.14 -6.42 -3.42
C ILE A 34 2.72 -5.93 -3.18
N ILE A 35 2.45 -5.46 -1.97
CA ILE A 35 1.18 -4.84 -1.57
C ILE A 35 1.33 -3.33 -1.72
N PRO A 36 0.60 -2.70 -2.65
CA PRO A 36 0.65 -1.25 -2.81
C PRO A 36 -0.27 -0.54 -1.81
N ILE A 37 0.23 0.53 -1.21
CA ILE A 37 -0.54 1.59 -0.57
C ILE A 37 -0.54 2.77 -1.55
N ILE A 38 -1.71 3.18 -2.02
CA ILE A 38 -1.82 4.28 -2.98
C ILE A 38 -2.15 5.57 -2.23
N ARG A 39 -1.19 6.50 -2.21
CA ARG A 39 -1.35 7.82 -1.60
C ARG A 39 -1.95 8.79 -2.61
N LEU A 40 -3.10 9.36 -2.29
CA LEU A 40 -3.77 10.33 -3.14
C LEU A 40 -3.01 11.66 -3.12
N ALA A 41 -2.91 12.30 -4.28
CA ALA A 41 -2.39 13.65 -4.42
C ALA A 41 -3.08 14.38 -5.57
N THR A 42 -3.00 15.69 -5.55
CA THR A 42 -3.36 16.56 -6.67
C THR A 42 -2.11 16.86 -7.50
N TYR A 43 -1.93 18.05 -7.94
CA TYR A 43 -0.71 18.55 -8.59
C TYR A 43 -0.18 19.78 -7.85
N SER A 44 1.13 20.02 -8.01
CA SER A 44 1.76 21.21 -7.43
C SER A 44 1.44 22.45 -8.27
N ASP A 45 0.99 23.50 -7.61
CA ASP A 45 0.75 24.82 -8.18
C ASP A 45 1.47 25.86 -7.32
N GLN A 46 2.36 26.65 -7.94
CA GLN A 46 3.18 27.68 -7.27
C GLN A 46 3.92 27.15 -6.01
N GLY A 47 4.37 25.90 -6.05
CA GLY A 47 5.11 25.27 -4.95
C GLY A 47 4.26 24.69 -3.83
N ASN A 48 2.93 24.74 -3.94
CA ASN A 48 2.00 24.11 -3.01
C ASN A 48 1.20 23.00 -3.71
N TRP A 49 0.82 21.96 -2.99
CA TRP A 49 -0.15 20.99 -3.49
C TRP A 49 -1.55 21.61 -3.46
N LYS A 50 -2.24 21.54 -4.59
CA LYS A 50 -3.61 22.05 -4.69
C LYS A 50 -4.56 21.25 -3.80
N ILE A 51 -5.46 21.95 -3.10
CA ILE A 51 -6.54 21.28 -2.36
C ILE A 51 -7.45 20.57 -3.36
N PRO A 52 -7.73 19.26 -3.17
CA PRO A 52 -8.66 18.54 -4.03
C PRO A 52 -10.09 19.06 -3.84
N ASN A 53 -10.89 18.94 -4.89
CA ASN A 53 -12.33 19.14 -4.80
C ASN A 53 -13.06 17.77 -4.88
N PRO A 54 -14.37 17.69 -4.60
CA PRO A 54 -15.10 16.43 -4.65
C PRO A 54 -14.99 15.69 -6.00
N SER A 55 -14.91 16.39 -7.12
CA SER A 55 -14.76 15.75 -8.43
C SER A 55 -13.37 15.14 -8.65
N ASP A 56 -12.32 15.72 -8.04
CA ASP A 56 -10.99 15.11 -8.03
C ASP A 56 -11.02 13.77 -7.28
N ILE A 57 -11.71 13.72 -6.13
CA ILE A 57 -11.91 12.49 -5.36
C ILE A 57 -12.71 11.46 -6.15
N ASP A 58 -13.80 11.88 -6.81
CA ASP A 58 -14.61 10.99 -7.63
C ASP A 58 -13.82 10.37 -8.77
N ASN A 59 -12.99 11.16 -9.45
CA ASN A 59 -12.13 10.70 -10.53
C ASN A 59 -11.09 9.69 -10.05
N LEU A 60 -10.40 9.98 -8.93
CA LEU A 60 -9.44 9.07 -8.32
C LEU A 60 -10.09 7.76 -7.88
N ALA A 61 -11.26 7.83 -7.21
CA ALA A 61 -11.96 6.66 -6.72
C ALA A 61 -12.47 5.77 -7.87
N ASN A 62 -13.09 6.36 -8.89
CA ASN A 62 -13.54 5.61 -10.06
C ASN A 62 -12.36 4.99 -10.82
N PHE A 63 -11.27 5.73 -10.98
CA PHE A 63 -10.07 5.25 -11.63
C PHE A 63 -9.46 4.06 -10.88
N LEU A 64 -9.21 4.18 -9.58
CA LEU A 64 -8.64 3.12 -8.77
C LEU A 64 -9.55 1.89 -8.68
N ASN A 65 -10.87 2.09 -8.67
CA ASN A 65 -11.84 0.99 -8.71
C ASN A 65 -11.89 0.26 -10.07
N SER A 66 -11.44 0.89 -11.15
CA SER A 66 -11.39 0.27 -12.48
C SER A 66 -10.21 -0.68 -12.68
N LEU A 67 -9.20 -0.60 -11.82
CA LEU A 67 -7.95 -1.37 -11.93
C LEU A 67 -8.10 -2.75 -11.26
N ASN A 68 -7.39 -3.74 -11.80
CA ASN A 68 -7.28 -5.06 -11.17
C ASN A 68 -6.13 -5.04 -10.14
N TRP A 69 -6.48 -4.82 -8.88
CA TRP A 69 -5.52 -4.78 -7.77
C TRP A 69 -4.83 -6.13 -7.54
N PRO A 70 -3.57 -6.13 -7.02
CA PRO A 70 -2.83 -7.38 -6.80
C PRO A 70 -3.42 -8.26 -5.70
N ILE A 71 -4.14 -7.67 -4.75
CA ILE A 71 -4.76 -8.34 -3.61
C ILE A 71 -6.18 -7.82 -3.37
N LYS A 72 -6.95 -8.51 -2.53
CA LYS A 72 -8.35 -8.18 -2.25
C LYS A 72 -8.50 -6.84 -1.54
N THR A 73 -7.70 -6.58 -0.50
CA THR A 73 -7.75 -5.31 0.22
C THR A 73 -7.01 -4.23 -0.55
N GLN A 74 -7.68 -3.10 -0.80
CA GLN A 74 -7.20 -2.00 -1.64
C GLN A 74 -6.84 -0.81 -0.76
N TYR A 75 -5.55 -0.66 -0.44
CA TYR A 75 -5.07 0.35 0.51
C TYR A 75 -4.91 1.72 -0.13
N VAL A 76 -5.62 2.71 0.42
CA VAL A 76 -5.58 4.11 -0.03
C VAL A 76 -5.25 5.01 1.16
N SER A 77 -4.22 5.85 1.02
CA SER A 77 -3.86 6.89 2.01
C SER A 77 -4.33 8.27 1.53
N LEU A 78 -5.01 9.00 2.42
CA LEU A 78 -5.63 10.28 2.12
C LEU A 78 -4.64 11.44 2.29
N PHE A 79 -3.87 11.69 1.22
CA PHE A 79 -2.90 12.78 1.11
C PHE A 79 -1.65 12.61 1.98
N ASN A 80 -0.85 13.66 2.11
CA ASN A 80 0.45 13.68 2.76
C ASN A 80 0.56 14.87 3.70
N GLU A 81 1.09 14.69 4.89
CA GLU A 81 1.51 15.71 5.87
C GLU A 81 0.67 17.00 5.84
N VAL A 82 -0.66 16.82 5.87
CA VAL A 82 -1.65 17.91 5.73
C VAL A 82 -1.61 18.94 6.86
N ASN A 83 -0.78 18.69 7.87
CA ASN A 83 -0.39 19.68 8.88
C ASN A 83 0.74 20.62 8.41
N HIS A 84 1.17 20.52 7.14
CA HIS A 84 1.98 21.48 6.42
C HIS A 84 1.10 22.24 5.42
N GLY A 85 1.12 23.56 5.46
CA GLY A 85 0.36 24.38 4.51
C GLY A 85 0.76 24.13 3.07
N GLN A 86 2.03 23.82 2.80
CA GLN A 86 2.52 23.46 1.46
C GLN A 86 1.82 22.22 0.88
N GLU A 87 1.43 21.28 1.72
CA GLU A 87 0.71 20.07 1.33
C GLU A 87 -0.81 20.33 1.14
N TRP A 88 -1.31 21.52 1.54
CA TRP A 88 -2.73 21.85 1.52
C TRP A 88 -3.01 23.29 1.09
N GLY A 89 -2.70 23.61 -0.19
CA GLY A 89 -3.04 24.90 -0.81
C GLY A 89 -2.29 26.11 -0.31
N GLY A 90 -1.19 25.92 0.44
CA GLY A 90 -0.35 27.00 0.99
C GLY A 90 -0.65 27.35 2.44
N GLN A 91 -1.70 26.79 3.05
CA GLN A 91 -2.06 26.96 4.46
C GLN A 91 -2.69 25.71 5.06
N VAL A 92 -2.46 25.48 6.34
CA VAL A 92 -3.13 24.37 7.05
C VAL A 92 -4.61 24.69 7.22
N ASP A 93 -5.48 23.79 6.77
CA ASP A 93 -6.94 23.85 6.92
C ASP A 93 -7.48 22.49 7.33
N VAL A 94 -7.59 22.29 8.65
CA VAL A 94 -8.04 21.01 9.24
C VAL A 94 -9.48 20.69 8.84
N ASN A 95 -10.36 21.68 8.81
CA ASN A 95 -11.78 21.45 8.52
C ASN A 95 -11.98 20.97 7.08
N SER A 96 -11.32 21.64 6.13
CA SER A 96 -11.33 21.24 4.72
C SER A 96 -10.79 19.82 4.52
N TYR A 97 -9.67 19.49 5.18
CA TYR A 97 -9.09 18.14 5.13
C TYR A 97 -10.07 17.09 5.68
N VAL A 98 -10.69 17.35 6.83
CA VAL A 98 -11.62 16.41 7.47
C VAL A 98 -12.84 16.16 6.58
N ASP A 99 -13.44 17.22 6.04
CA ASP A 99 -14.61 17.11 5.17
C ASP A 99 -14.33 16.28 3.92
N LEU A 100 -13.21 16.57 3.25
CA LEU A 100 -12.78 15.84 2.07
C LEU A 100 -12.38 14.40 2.37
N SER A 101 -11.82 14.14 3.54
CA SER A 101 -11.43 12.78 3.96
C SER A 101 -12.66 11.89 4.22
N ILE A 102 -13.66 12.41 4.91
CA ILE A 102 -14.94 11.71 5.15
C ILE A 102 -15.65 11.45 3.82
N TYR A 103 -15.68 12.45 2.94
CA TYR A 103 -16.24 12.31 1.59
C TYR A 103 -15.51 11.22 0.79
N ALA A 104 -14.17 11.26 0.78
CA ALA A 104 -13.34 10.30 0.07
C ALA A 104 -13.60 8.86 0.58
N SER A 105 -13.56 8.66 1.89
CA SER A 105 -13.82 7.35 2.48
C SER A 105 -15.20 6.81 2.06
N THR A 106 -16.23 7.65 2.17
CA THR A 106 -17.60 7.29 1.76
C THR A 106 -17.65 6.92 0.29
N LYS A 107 -17.02 7.73 -0.57
CA LYS A 107 -16.99 7.49 -2.02
C LYS A 107 -16.30 6.19 -2.39
N PHE A 108 -15.06 5.98 -1.90
CA PHE A 108 -14.32 4.75 -2.15
C PHE A 108 -15.09 3.50 -1.72
N LYS A 109 -15.61 3.49 -0.50
CA LYS A 109 -16.36 2.36 0.05
C LYS A 109 -17.71 2.12 -0.65
N SER A 110 -18.34 3.15 -1.18
CA SER A 110 -19.57 3.01 -1.99
C SER A 110 -19.31 2.30 -3.32
N LEU A 111 -18.11 2.44 -3.90
CA LEU A 111 -17.72 1.75 -5.13
C LEU A 111 -17.29 0.31 -4.86
N ASN A 112 -16.51 0.08 -3.80
CA ASN A 112 -16.02 -1.24 -3.46
C ASN A 112 -15.67 -1.31 -1.95
N SER A 113 -16.32 -2.19 -1.22
CA SER A 113 -16.09 -2.40 0.22
C SER A 113 -14.69 -2.95 0.56
N ASN A 114 -13.91 -3.39 -0.44
CA ASN A 114 -12.53 -3.82 -0.24
C ASN A 114 -11.53 -2.67 -0.12
N PHE A 115 -11.93 -1.43 -0.38
CA PHE A 115 -11.08 -0.27 -0.10
C PHE A 115 -10.85 -0.11 1.39
N PHE A 116 -9.59 0.04 1.76
CA PHE A 116 -9.11 0.23 3.12
C PHE A 116 -8.47 1.61 3.21
N ILE A 117 -9.08 2.50 3.96
CA ILE A 117 -8.76 3.93 3.97
C ILE A 117 -7.86 4.27 5.14
N LEU A 118 -6.71 4.87 4.84
CA LEU A 118 -5.77 5.44 5.80
C LEU A 118 -5.89 6.97 5.79
N ASN A 119 -5.68 7.59 6.95
CA ASN A 119 -5.50 9.05 6.99
C ASN A 119 -4.28 9.50 6.17
N GLY A 120 -4.18 10.81 5.91
CA GLY A 120 -2.90 11.43 5.57
C GLY A 120 -2.02 11.46 6.81
N ALA A 121 -0.88 10.77 6.74
CA ALA A 121 0.07 10.78 7.84
C ALA A 121 0.56 12.21 8.13
N LEU A 122 0.81 12.54 9.40
CA LEU A 122 1.26 13.86 9.81
C LEU A 122 2.78 13.89 10.02
N ASP A 123 3.40 15.03 9.74
CA ASP A 123 4.74 15.30 10.29
C ASP A 123 4.61 15.48 11.81
N LEU A 124 5.16 14.53 12.57
CA LEU A 124 5.11 14.54 14.03
C LEU A 124 6.04 15.57 14.65
N ALA A 125 6.97 16.14 13.87
CA ALA A 125 7.91 17.16 14.31
C ALA A 125 7.52 18.57 13.86
N ALA A 126 6.41 18.75 13.16
CA ALA A 126 5.93 20.04 12.70
C ALA A 126 5.72 21.00 13.89
N PRO A 127 6.23 22.24 13.79
CA PRO A 127 6.01 23.25 14.82
C PRO A 127 4.56 23.76 14.78
N ASN A 128 4.13 24.42 15.85
CA ASN A 128 2.86 25.14 15.87
C ASN A 128 3.07 26.57 15.37
N SER A 129 3.04 26.77 14.06
CA SER A 129 3.36 28.03 13.38
C SER A 129 2.42 28.30 12.19
N MET A 130 1.16 28.56 12.52
CA MET A 130 0.12 28.88 11.52
C MET A 130 0.49 30.13 10.70
N PRO A 131 0.11 30.20 9.42
CA PRO A 131 -0.67 29.22 8.66
C PRO A 131 0.16 28.11 8.01
N LYS A 132 1.50 28.11 8.19
CA LYS A 132 2.41 27.21 7.48
C LYS A 132 2.47 25.81 8.09
N PHE A 133 2.41 25.73 9.41
CA PHE A 133 2.55 24.48 10.15
C PHE A 133 1.59 24.43 11.33
N LEU A 134 1.05 23.25 11.59
CA LEU A 134 0.31 22.96 12.80
C LEU A 134 0.88 21.69 13.44
N SER A 135 1.17 21.74 14.74
CA SER A 135 1.67 20.54 15.43
C SER A 135 0.69 19.38 15.31
N ALA A 136 1.19 18.15 15.22
CA ALA A 136 0.34 16.97 15.09
C ALA A 136 -0.69 16.87 16.24
N LYS A 137 -0.30 17.22 17.47
CA LYS A 137 -1.23 17.26 18.60
C LYS A 137 -2.40 18.21 18.34
N SER A 138 -2.11 19.45 17.98
CA SER A 138 -3.15 20.47 17.73
C SER A 138 -4.00 20.12 16.51
N PHE A 139 -3.42 19.43 15.54
CA PHE A 139 -4.15 18.93 14.37
C PHE A 139 -5.20 17.88 14.78
N TYR A 140 -4.81 16.86 15.57
CA TYR A 140 -5.75 15.87 16.09
C TYR A 140 -6.82 16.48 17.02
N GLU A 141 -6.44 17.44 17.88
CA GLU A 141 -7.39 18.15 18.74
C GLU A 141 -8.45 18.90 17.91
N GLN A 142 -8.05 19.54 16.81
CA GLN A 142 -8.98 20.23 15.91
C GLN A 142 -9.86 19.26 15.13
N ILE A 143 -9.33 18.14 14.64
CA ILE A 143 -10.15 17.07 14.04
C ILE A 143 -11.24 16.64 15.00
N TYR A 144 -10.85 16.27 16.23
CA TYR A 144 -11.79 15.74 17.22
C TYR A 144 -12.84 16.76 17.61
N SER A 145 -12.45 18.03 17.75
CA SER A 145 -13.37 19.13 18.08
C SER A 145 -14.34 19.45 16.94
N TYR A 146 -13.91 19.31 15.68
CA TYR A 146 -14.72 19.64 14.51
C TYR A 146 -15.67 18.52 14.12
N LYS A 147 -15.11 17.32 13.86
CA LYS A 147 -15.86 16.13 13.44
C LYS A 147 -15.16 14.86 13.94
N PRO A 148 -15.48 14.40 15.16
CA PRO A 148 -14.88 13.18 15.69
C PRO A 148 -15.17 11.92 14.86
N GLU A 149 -16.25 11.91 14.06
CA GLU A 149 -16.59 10.84 13.11
C GLU A 149 -15.55 10.63 12.00
N PHE A 150 -14.59 11.54 11.84
CA PHE A 150 -13.42 11.32 10.99
C PHE A 150 -12.70 10.03 11.37
N PHE A 151 -12.53 9.76 12.66
CA PHE A 151 -11.85 8.56 13.13
C PHE A 151 -12.63 7.27 12.81
N ASP A 152 -13.96 7.36 12.71
CA ASP A 152 -14.78 6.23 12.26
C ASP A 152 -14.67 6.00 10.75
N SER A 153 -14.41 7.04 9.99
CA SER A 153 -14.33 7.00 8.53
C SER A 153 -13.04 6.36 7.99
N ILE A 154 -11.94 6.35 8.74
CA ILE A 154 -10.68 5.70 8.36
C ILE A 154 -10.58 4.29 8.95
N ASP A 155 -9.90 3.37 8.25
CA ASP A 155 -9.78 1.96 8.67
C ASP A 155 -8.48 1.68 9.41
N GLY A 156 -7.43 2.45 9.18
CA GLY A 156 -6.12 2.33 9.81
C GLY A 156 -5.42 3.67 9.94
N LEU A 157 -4.39 3.70 10.78
CA LEU A 157 -3.56 4.88 11.03
C LEU A 157 -2.30 4.82 10.15
N ALA A 158 -2.17 5.76 9.22
CA ALA A 158 -0.88 6.06 8.59
C ALA A 158 -0.07 7.01 9.48
N SER A 159 1.21 6.71 9.66
CA SER A 159 2.12 7.47 10.51
C SER A 159 3.45 7.75 9.81
N HIS A 160 3.98 8.96 9.94
CA HIS A 160 5.35 9.32 9.58
C HIS A 160 6.22 9.32 10.84
N SER A 161 6.52 8.10 11.32
CA SER A 161 7.31 7.88 12.54
C SER A 161 8.81 8.04 12.26
N TYR A 162 9.27 9.29 12.08
CA TYR A 162 10.68 9.60 11.86
C TYR A 162 11.46 9.82 13.17
N PRO A 163 12.76 9.47 13.19
CA PRO A 163 13.65 9.67 14.35
C PRO A 163 14.10 11.15 14.49
N ASN A 164 13.16 12.05 14.74
CA ASN A 164 13.34 13.49 14.81
C ASN A 164 13.90 13.96 16.18
N HIS A 165 14.43 15.18 16.35
CA HIS A 165 14.52 16.20 15.29
C HIS A 165 15.77 15.98 14.45
N GLY A 166 15.68 16.41 13.15
CA GLY A 166 16.81 16.32 12.23
C GLY A 166 17.17 14.90 11.79
N PHE A 167 16.27 13.94 12.04
CA PHE A 167 16.41 12.53 11.65
C PHE A 167 17.65 11.82 12.25
N VAL A 168 18.09 12.26 13.42
CA VAL A 168 19.30 11.72 14.09
C VAL A 168 18.99 10.90 15.36
N GLY A 169 17.70 10.70 15.65
CA GLY A 169 17.27 9.83 16.74
C GLY A 169 17.73 8.39 16.50
N LYS A 170 17.89 7.62 17.57
CA LYS A 170 18.31 6.22 17.49
C LYS A 170 17.12 5.26 17.57
N PRO A 171 17.21 4.01 17.09
CA PRO A 171 16.11 3.06 17.04
C PRO A 171 15.45 2.74 18.39
N TYR A 172 16.18 2.91 19.49
CA TYR A 172 15.67 2.65 20.84
C TYR A 172 15.05 3.87 21.53
N HIS A 173 15.00 5.04 20.86
CA HIS A 173 14.29 6.20 21.38
C HIS A 173 12.78 6.00 21.29
N THR A 174 12.06 6.58 22.24
CA THR A 174 10.59 6.49 22.36
C THR A 174 9.94 7.87 22.31
N GLY A 175 8.61 7.88 22.16
CA GLY A 175 7.79 9.10 22.15
C GLY A 175 7.58 9.67 20.75
N GLN A 176 7.00 10.85 20.69
CA GLN A 176 6.51 11.52 19.48
C GLN A 176 7.56 11.61 18.36
N HIS A 177 8.81 11.94 18.70
CA HIS A 177 9.88 12.23 17.76
C HIS A 177 10.82 11.00 17.59
N SER A 178 10.24 9.81 17.46
CA SER A 178 10.99 8.56 17.32
C SER A 178 10.33 7.64 16.29
N ILE A 179 10.99 6.53 16.00
CA ILE A 179 10.41 5.47 15.16
C ILE A 179 9.16 4.82 15.78
N LEU A 180 8.87 5.12 17.04
CA LEU A 180 7.66 4.73 17.79
C LEU A 180 6.64 5.88 17.89
N GLY A 181 6.77 6.91 17.06
CA GLY A 181 5.86 8.05 17.00
C GLY A 181 4.38 7.66 16.90
N TYR A 182 4.08 6.60 16.15
CA TYR A 182 2.72 6.05 16.02
C TYR A 182 2.09 5.67 17.38
N GLN A 183 2.88 5.23 18.35
CA GLN A 183 2.37 4.91 19.70
C GLN A 183 1.89 6.19 20.40
N TRP A 184 2.65 7.27 20.26
CA TRP A 184 2.25 8.57 20.76
C TRP A 184 0.98 9.08 20.06
N GLU A 185 0.83 8.88 18.74
CA GLU A 185 -0.39 9.24 18.01
C GLU A 185 -1.60 8.46 18.54
N LEU A 186 -1.50 7.13 18.65
CA LEU A 186 -2.57 6.29 19.18
C LEU A 186 -2.97 6.69 20.61
N GLU A 187 -1.98 6.97 21.47
CA GLU A 187 -2.27 7.44 22.83
C GLU A 187 -2.94 8.82 22.83
N THR A 188 -2.52 9.72 21.93
CA THR A 188 -3.05 11.07 21.82
C THR A 188 -4.52 11.04 21.41
N ILE A 189 -4.87 10.31 20.34
CA ILE A 189 -6.26 10.20 19.88
C ILE A 189 -7.13 9.43 20.88
N LYS A 190 -6.60 8.44 21.58
CA LYS A 190 -7.30 7.72 22.65
C LYS A 190 -7.62 8.63 23.84
N LYS A 191 -6.69 9.49 24.26
CA LYS A 191 -6.91 10.48 25.33
C LYS A 191 -7.99 11.52 24.98
N MET A 192 -8.27 11.74 23.70
CA MET A 192 -9.37 12.59 23.24
C MET A 192 -10.74 11.89 23.30
N GLY A 193 -10.78 10.57 23.46
CA GLY A 193 -12.03 9.82 23.55
C GLY A 193 -12.30 8.87 22.37
N VAL A 194 -11.38 8.76 21.41
CA VAL A 194 -11.51 7.79 20.33
C VAL A 194 -11.27 6.39 20.89
N THR A 195 -12.26 5.51 20.76
CA THR A 195 -12.25 4.14 21.30
C THR A 195 -11.85 3.09 20.26
N LYS A 196 -11.82 3.45 18.98
CA LYS A 196 -11.44 2.56 17.88
C LYS A 196 -9.96 2.20 17.97
N ASP A 197 -9.68 0.89 17.89
CA ASP A 197 -8.33 0.40 17.71
C ASP A 197 -7.94 0.44 16.23
N PHE A 198 -6.77 0.99 15.92
CA PHE A 198 -6.29 1.11 14.55
C PHE A 198 -5.12 0.17 14.29
N PRO A 199 -5.15 -0.63 13.21
CA PRO A 199 -3.93 -1.15 12.62
C PRO A 199 -3.08 0.01 12.11
N VAL A 200 -1.76 -0.12 12.24
CA VAL A 200 -0.78 0.95 11.96
C VAL A 200 -0.03 0.67 10.68
N PHE A 201 0.14 1.70 9.89
CA PHE A 201 0.93 1.71 8.67
C PHE A 201 1.98 2.82 8.79
N ILE A 202 3.24 2.47 9.02
CA ILE A 202 4.34 3.43 9.00
C ILE A 202 4.68 3.70 7.54
N THR A 203 4.04 4.73 6.97
CA THR A 203 4.09 5.01 5.54
C THR A 203 5.32 5.78 5.12
N GLU A 204 5.98 6.46 6.07
CA GLU A 204 7.32 7.01 5.87
C GLU A 204 8.11 6.94 7.18
N THR A 205 9.40 6.59 7.06
CA THR A 205 10.38 6.59 8.14
C THR A 205 11.77 6.40 7.56
N GLY A 206 12.82 6.59 8.36
CA GLY A 206 14.19 6.33 7.93
C GLY A 206 15.18 7.35 8.46
N TRP A 207 16.42 7.17 8.09
CA TRP A 207 17.53 8.03 8.44
C TRP A 207 18.22 8.52 7.17
N PRO A 208 18.54 9.81 7.06
CA PRO A 208 19.42 10.28 6.00
C PRO A 208 20.86 9.84 6.30
N HIS A 209 21.55 9.42 5.27
CA HIS A 209 22.97 9.06 5.36
C HIS A 209 23.88 10.19 4.87
N ARG A 210 25.15 10.12 5.26
CA ARG A 210 26.18 11.12 4.91
C ARG A 210 26.41 11.23 3.41
N GLU A 211 26.36 10.09 2.75
CA GLU A 211 26.61 9.91 1.34
C GLU A 211 25.44 10.51 0.53
N GLY A 212 25.74 11.16 -0.57
CA GLY A 212 24.82 11.85 -1.46
C GLY A 212 25.64 12.68 -2.46
N ILE A 213 25.00 13.52 -3.26
CA ILE A 213 25.71 14.39 -4.23
C ILE A 213 26.74 15.27 -3.51
N ASN A 214 26.38 15.80 -2.34
CA ASN A 214 27.29 16.53 -1.46
C ASN A 214 27.30 15.83 -0.10
N GLN A 215 28.49 15.46 0.39
CA GLN A 215 28.60 14.84 1.69
C GLN A 215 28.09 15.74 2.81
N LYS A 216 27.25 15.19 3.70
CA LYS A 216 26.74 15.88 4.91
C LYS A 216 27.27 15.21 6.19
N ASN A 217 28.35 15.77 6.75
CA ASN A 217 29.06 15.20 7.90
C ASN A 217 28.23 15.16 9.21
N ASN A 218 27.11 15.84 9.28
CA ASN A 218 26.17 15.77 10.40
C ASN A 218 25.19 14.58 10.34
N PHE A 219 25.15 13.85 9.21
CA PHE A 219 24.39 12.62 9.08
C PHE A 219 25.25 11.39 9.38
N PHE A 220 24.60 10.28 9.70
CA PHE A 220 25.26 9.00 9.89
C PHE A 220 25.76 8.43 8.55
N THR A 221 26.69 7.48 8.60
CA THR A 221 27.11 6.76 7.39
C THR A 221 26.04 5.77 6.96
N THR A 222 26.01 5.38 5.68
CA THR A 222 25.15 4.30 5.16
C THR A 222 25.27 3.00 5.95
N LYS A 223 26.47 2.67 6.44
CA LYS A 223 26.68 1.52 7.33
C LYS A 223 25.93 1.66 8.66
N THR A 224 25.86 2.87 9.22
CA THR A 224 25.16 3.11 10.50
C THR A 224 23.65 3.13 10.29
N THR A 225 23.17 3.82 9.24
CA THR A 225 21.74 3.92 8.95
C THR A 225 21.15 2.58 8.56
N SER A 226 21.90 1.74 7.83
CA SER A 226 21.50 0.37 7.53
C SER A 226 21.35 -0.49 8.80
N GLN A 227 22.23 -0.34 9.78
CA GLN A 227 22.09 -1.06 11.05
C GLN A 227 20.90 -0.52 11.85
N PHE A 228 20.69 0.81 11.89
CA PHE A 228 19.53 1.40 12.54
C PHE A 228 18.21 0.93 11.93
N LEU A 229 18.18 0.77 10.63
CA LEU A 229 16.97 0.26 9.95
C LEU A 229 16.69 -1.21 10.35
N LEU A 230 17.74 -2.05 10.43
CA LEU A 230 17.60 -3.43 10.90
C LEU A 230 17.11 -3.49 12.36
N ASP A 231 17.71 -2.69 13.25
CA ASP A 231 17.32 -2.59 14.65
C ASP A 231 15.85 -2.10 14.78
N ALA A 232 15.46 -1.14 13.95
CA ALA A 232 14.08 -0.64 13.90
C ALA A 232 13.09 -1.73 13.46
N TYR A 233 13.40 -2.53 12.45
CA TYR A 233 12.57 -3.68 12.07
C TYR A 233 12.40 -4.69 13.21
N GLN A 234 13.44 -4.92 14.01
CA GLN A 234 13.32 -5.78 15.20
C GLN A 234 12.36 -5.18 16.23
N VAL A 235 12.43 -3.86 16.46
CA VAL A 235 11.51 -3.16 17.37
C VAL A 235 10.07 -3.24 16.84
N TRP A 236 9.84 -2.91 15.58
CA TRP A 236 8.51 -2.93 14.97
C TRP A 236 7.89 -4.33 14.92
N SER A 237 8.69 -5.38 14.73
CA SER A 237 8.20 -6.76 14.68
C SER A 237 7.61 -7.25 16.00
N THR A 238 7.83 -6.57 17.11
CA THR A 238 7.25 -6.90 18.42
C THR A 238 5.84 -6.32 18.63
N ASP A 239 5.40 -5.41 17.76
CA ASP A 239 4.09 -4.77 17.87
C ASP A 239 3.14 -5.26 16.75
N ASN A 240 2.19 -6.09 17.12
CA ASN A 240 1.23 -6.71 16.20
C ASN A 240 0.23 -5.75 15.56
N ARG A 241 0.17 -4.50 16.01
CA ARG A 241 -0.64 -3.45 15.39
C ARG A 241 -0.04 -2.99 14.07
N ILE A 242 1.29 -3.10 13.89
CA ILE A 242 1.98 -2.68 12.67
C ILE A 242 1.70 -3.68 11.56
N GLN A 243 1.07 -3.21 10.49
CA GLN A 243 0.76 -3.98 9.29
C GLN A 243 1.79 -3.77 8.19
N ALA A 244 2.32 -2.55 8.07
CA ALA A 244 3.26 -2.18 7.04
C ALA A 244 4.29 -1.17 7.54
N VAL A 245 5.50 -1.25 7.00
CA VAL A 245 6.53 -0.23 7.10
C VAL A 245 7.12 0.00 5.71
N THR A 246 7.06 1.24 5.23
CA THR A 246 7.62 1.65 3.94
C THR A 246 8.65 2.76 4.16
N PRO A 247 9.95 2.41 4.32
CA PRO A 247 10.99 3.41 4.52
C PRO A 247 11.12 4.37 3.33
N PHE A 248 11.41 5.62 3.62
CA PHE A 248 11.68 6.66 2.64
C PHE A 248 13.19 6.74 2.42
N ILE A 249 13.76 6.59 1.20
CA ILE A 249 13.12 6.28 -0.06
C ILE A 249 14.00 5.33 -0.87
N PHE A 250 13.40 4.44 -1.65
CA PHE A 250 14.17 3.43 -2.40
C PHE A 250 15.08 4.06 -3.46
N ASN A 251 14.57 4.98 -4.27
CA ASN A 251 15.33 5.61 -5.36
C ASN A 251 14.95 7.08 -5.52
N TYR A 252 15.84 7.96 -5.10
CA TYR A 252 15.78 9.41 -5.34
C TYR A 252 17.21 9.99 -5.24
N PRO A 253 18.10 9.74 -6.23
CA PRO A 253 19.53 10.03 -6.12
C PRO A 253 19.87 11.52 -6.36
N HIS A 254 18.92 12.42 -6.19
CA HIS A 254 19.08 13.87 -6.38
C HIS A 254 18.58 14.67 -5.17
N PRO A 255 19.09 15.90 -4.95
CA PRO A 255 18.49 16.79 -3.95
C PRO A 255 16.99 17.04 -4.19
N PRO A 256 16.18 17.16 -3.14
CA PRO A 256 16.58 17.28 -1.73
C PRO A 256 16.71 15.96 -0.96
N PHE A 257 16.38 14.79 -1.59
CA PHE A 257 16.24 13.52 -0.89
C PHE A 257 17.34 12.50 -1.17
N ASP A 258 18.41 12.90 -1.88
CA ASP A 258 19.56 12.04 -2.19
C ASP A 258 20.19 11.37 -0.96
N HIS A 259 20.13 12.02 0.20
CA HIS A 259 20.58 11.45 1.47
C HIS A 259 19.68 10.37 2.06
N PHE A 260 18.45 10.24 1.59
CA PHE A 260 17.52 9.17 1.97
C PHE A 260 17.46 8.03 0.95
N SER A 261 18.04 8.23 -0.24
CA SER A 261 18.00 7.25 -1.32
C SER A 261 18.81 6.00 -0.98
N TRP A 262 18.27 4.83 -1.29
CA TRP A 262 18.98 3.56 -1.16
C TRP A 262 19.83 3.21 -2.39
N LEU A 263 19.74 4.04 -3.43
CA LEU A 263 20.61 4.00 -4.60
C LEU A 263 21.39 5.30 -4.71
N ASP A 264 22.64 5.17 -5.14
CA ASP A 264 23.46 6.32 -5.52
C ASP A 264 23.14 6.79 -6.96
N GLN A 265 23.92 7.77 -7.46
CA GLN A 265 23.74 8.34 -8.79
C GLN A 265 24.08 7.36 -9.93
N ASP A 266 24.89 6.35 -9.64
CA ASP A 266 25.29 5.30 -10.57
C ASP A 266 24.39 4.05 -10.44
N GLU A 267 23.23 4.20 -9.77
CA GLU A 267 22.25 3.14 -9.48
C GLU A 267 22.84 1.97 -8.65
N GLN A 268 23.93 2.23 -7.89
CA GLN A 268 24.47 1.24 -6.99
C GLN A 268 23.74 1.27 -5.66
N LEU A 269 23.43 0.09 -5.15
CA LEU A 269 22.67 -0.08 -3.91
C LEU A 269 23.53 0.22 -2.68
N TYR A 270 23.01 1.06 -1.79
CA TYR A 270 23.57 1.26 -0.47
C TYR A 270 23.28 0.07 0.46
N PRO A 271 24.02 -0.10 1.59
CA PRO A 271 23.87 -1.22 2.50
C PRO A 271 22.46 -1.40 3.10
N GLU A 272 21.63 -0.34 3.12
CA GLU A 272 20.24 -0.37 3.58
C GLU A 272 19.42 -1.42 2.84
N TYR A 273 19.58 -1.50 1.55
CA TYR A 273 18.85 -2.47 0.72
C TYR A 273 19.18 -3.91 1.13
N GLN A 274 20.46 -4.23 1.27
CA GLN A 274 20.87 -5.59 1.64
C GLN A 274 20.41 -5.94 3.05
N LYS A 275 20.48 -4.99 4.01
CA LYS A 275 19.98 -5.21 5.37
C LYS A 275 18.48 -5.48 5.43
N VAL A 276 17.70 -4.81 4.59
CA VAL A 276 16.26 -5.10 4.48
C VAL A 276 16.01 -6.48 3.85
N ILE A 277 16.80 -6.89 2.87
CA ILE A 277 16.72 -8.25 2.32
C ILE A 277 17.01 -9.30 3.40
N ASP A 278 18.06 -9.09 4.19
CA ASP A 278 18.52 -10.05 5.21
C ASP A 278 17.62 -10.08 6.45
N ALA A 279 16.82 -9.05 6.68
CA ALA A 279 15.90 -9.00 7.82
C ALA A 279 14.82 -10.08 7.72
N ALA A 280 14.42 -10.63 8.87
CA ALA A 280 13.30 -11.57 8.94
C ALA A 280 12.02 -10.95 8.37
N LYS A 281 11.27 -11.71 7.58
CA LYS A 281 10.05 -11.26 6.90
C LYS A 281 8.85 -12.07 7.39
N SER A 282 7.68 -11.45 7.22
CA SER A 282 6.40 -12.15 7.37
C SER A 282 6.23 -13.21 6.29
N THR A 283 5.68 -14.35 6.67
CA THR A 283 5.33 -15.46 5.77
C THR A 283 3.83 -15.49 5.43
N ASN A 284 3.09 -14.45 5.81
CA ASN A 284 1.67 -14.38 5.55
C ASN A 284 1.38 -13.88 4.13
N SER A 285 0.50 -14.58 3.43
CA SER A 285 0.00 -14.16 2.11
C SER A 285 -1.34 -13.43 2.26
N PRO A 286 -1.51 -12.26 1.61
CA PRO A 286 -2.78 -11.56 1.63
C PRO A 286 -3.85 -12.31 0.85
N ALA A 287 -5.12 -12.09 1.20
CA ALA A 287 -6.23 -12.66 0.45
C ALA A 287 -6.27 -12.10 -0.99
N GLN A 288 -6.50 -12.98 -1.95
CA GLN A 288 -6.71 -12.64 -3.36
C GLN A 288 -8.05 -13.18 -3.83
N ILE A 289 -8.70 -12.47 -4.74
CA ILE A 289 -9.94 -12.93 -5.38
C ILE A 289 -9.56 -13.91 -6.48
N THR A 290 -10.03 -15.16 -6.35
CA THR A 290 -9.97 -16.15 -7.42
C THR A 290 -11.29 -16.12 -8.17
N GLN A 291 -11.24 -15.71 -9.44
CA GLN A 291 -12.44 -15.57 -10.28
C GLN A 291 -12.13 -15.99 -11.72
N TYR A 292 -13.13 -16.53 -12.40
CA TYR A 292 -12.99 -16.94 -13.78
C TYR A 292 -14.24 -16.61 -14.60
N GLN A 293 -14.05 -16.57 -15.90
CA GLN A 293 -15.11 -16.50 -16.89
C GLN A 293 -14.97 -17.66 -17.87
N LEU A 294 -16.07 -18.36 -18.16
CA LEU A 294 -16.08 -19.36 -19.22
C LEU A 294 -15.83 -18.65 -20.56
N TYR A 295 -14.73 -19.00 -21.20
CA TYR A 295 -14.35 -18.46 -22.51
C TYR A 295 -14.86 -19.34 -23.65
N ARG A 296 -14.68 -20.67 -23.51
CA ARG A 296 -15.11 -21.64 -24.52
C ARG A 296 -15.43 -22.98 -23.88
N ASN A 297 -16.47 -23.63 -24.38
CA ASN A 297 -16.84 -25.01 -24.05
C ASN A 297 -16.82 -25.86 -25.33
N GLN A 298 -16.09 -26.94 -25.32
CA GLN A 298 -15.96 -27.90 -26.43
C GLN A 298 -16.17 -29.30 -25.87
N ILE A 299 -17.41 -29.64 -25.57
CA ILE A 299 -17.86 -30.97 -25.14
C ILE A 299 -18.73 -31.51 -26.25
N PRO A 300 -18.56 -32.77 -26.67
CA PRO A 300 -19.43 -33.39 -27.66
C PRO A 300 -20.91 -33.30 -27.27
N PHE A 301 -21.72 -32.85 -28.21
CA PHE A 301 -23.16 -32.70 -27.99
C PHE A 301 -23.87 -34.05 -27.87
N LEU A 302 -23.35 -35.09 -28.61
CA LEU A 302 -23.90 -36.41 -28.61
C LEU A 302 -22.84 -37.37 -28.12
N ILE A 303 -23.17 -38.20 -27.14
CA ILE A 303 -22.31 -39.25 -26.57
C ILE A 303 -23.08 -40.55 -26.50
N PHE A 304 -22.36 -41.66 -26.71
CA PHE A 304 -22.88 -43.03 -26.60
C PHE A 304 -22.26 -43.72 -25.39
N ALA A 305 -23.02 -44.53 -24.69
CA ALA A 305 -22.52 -45.28 -23.55
C ALA A 305 -21.37 -46.23 -23.95
N ASN A 306 -20.42 -46.46 -23.05
CA ASN A 306 -19.24 -47.32 -23.21
C ASN A 306 -18.25 -46.82 -24.29
N HIS A 307 -18.20 -45.55 -24.59
CA HIS A 307 -17.20 -44.92 -25.45
C HIS A 307 -16.45 -43.84 -24.69
N GLU A 308 -15.15 -43.73 -24.84
CA GLU A 308 -14.34 -42.64 -24.33
C GLU A 308 -14.44 -41.42 -25.25
N TYR A 309 -14.67 -40.27 -24.66
CA TYR A 309 -14.73 -38.98 -25.36
C TYR A 309 -13.69 -38.02 -24.78
N SER A 310 -13.27 -37.08 -25.59
CA SER A 310 -12.45 -35.95 -25.15
C SER A 310 -13.22 -34.66 -25.20
N GLY A 311 -13.10 -33.86 -24.17
CA GLY A 311 -13.65 -32.53 -24.09
C GLY A 311 -12.59 -31.53 -23.63
N GLN A 312 -12.90 -30.24 -23.78
CA GLN A 312 -12.08 -29.16 -23.18
C GLN A 312 -12.92 -27.97 -22.77
N ILE A 313 -12.56 -27.38 -21.66
CA ILE A 313 -13.11 -26.12 -21.17
C ILE A 313 -11.99 -25.09 -21.16
N SER A 314 -12.24 -23.90 -21.73
CA SER A 314 -11.31 -22.79 -21.68
C SER A 314 -11.86 -21.73 -20.72
N LEU A 315 -11.09 -21.37 -19.73
CA LEU A 315 -11.44 -20.35 -18.73
C LEU A 315 -10.48 -19.17 -18.84
N LYS A 316 -11.03 -17.96 -18.79
CA LYS A 316 -10.28 -16.72 -18.63
C LYS A 316 -10.15 -16.41 -17.16
N ASN A 317 -8.93 -16.16 -16.68
CA ASN A 317 -8.70 -15.66 -15.33
C ASN A 317 -9.18 -14.21 -15.25
N THR A 318 -10.21 -13.95 -14.45
CA THR A 318 -10.76 -12.61 -14.18
C THR A 318 -10.57 -12.16 -12.75
N GLY A 319 -9.85 -12.97 -11.95
CA GLY A 319 -9.51 -12.70 -10.56
C GLY A 319 -8.24 -11.89 -10.38
N GLN A 320 -7.66 -12.00 -9.20
CA GLN A 320 -6.42 -11.33 -8.78
C GLN A 320 -5.24 -12.31 -8.68
N SER A 321 -5.51 -13.57 -8.34
CA SER A 321 -4.48 -14.59 -8.18
C SER A 321 -3.90 -15.03 -9.51
N ILE A 322 -2.60 -15.39 -9.50
CA ILE A 322 -1.96 -16.10 -10.62
C ILE A 322 -2.26 -17.60 -10.44
N TRP A 323 -3.04 -18.19 -11.34
CA TRP A 323 -3.31 -19.62 -11.26
C TRP A 323 -2.03 -20.44 -11.53
N GLY A 324 -1.79 -21.44 -10.69
CA GLY A 324 -0.54 -22.18 -10.64
C GLY A 324 0.32 -21.79 -9.44
N GLU A 325 0.35 -20.51 -9.05
CA GLU A 325 0.85 -20.11 -7.72
C GLU A 325 -0.18 -20.44 -6.64
N THR A 326 -1.45 -20.15 -6.92
CA THR A 326 -2.60 -20.70 -6.16
C THR A 326 -3.17 -21.89 -6.92
N ASN A 327 -3.48 -22.97 -6.21
CA ASN A 327 -4.05 -24.16 -6.83
C ASN A 327 -5.48 -23.84 -7.32
N PHE A 328 -5.67 -23.92 -8.63
CA PHE A 328 -6.98 -23.73 -9.26
C PHE A 328 -7.38 -25.03 -9.94
N CYS A 329 -8.56 -25.57 -9.53
CA CYS A 329 -9.03 -26.86 -10.02
C CYS A 329 -10.46 -26.78 -10.54
N LEU A 330 -10.75 -27.53 -11.60
CA LEU A 330 -12.09 -27.87 -12.04
C LEU A 330 -12.51 -29.20 -11.42
N GLN A 331 -13.68 -29.23 -10.81
CA GLN A 331 -14.28 -30.46 -10.27
C GLN A 331 -15.62 -30.72 -10.93
N PRO A 332 -15.91 -31.95 -11.30
CA PRO A 332 -17.27 -32.32 -11.69
C PRO A 332 -18.20 -32.18 -10.49
N THR A 333 -19.37 -31.59 -10.71
CA THR A 333 -20.32 -31.34 -9.61
C THR A 333 -21.24 -32.53 -9.30
N VAL A 334 -21.50 -33.40 -10.26
CA VAL A 334 -22.23 -34.67 -10.09
C VAL A 334 -21.82 -35.60 -11.20
N SER A 335 -21.60 -36.91 -10.93
CA SER A 335 -21.70 -37.92 -11.95
C SER A 335 -21.83 -39.31 -11.36
N GLU A 336 -23.00 -39.87 -11.39
CA GLU A 336 -23.18 -41.35 -11.29
C GLU A 336 -22.93 -42.04 -12.62
N SER A 337 -22.83 -41.29 -13.73
CA SER A 337 -22.79 -41.87 -15.09
C SER A 337 -21.60 -41.45 -15.97
N VAL A 338 -20.75 -40.51 -15.51
CA VAL A 338 -19.57 -40.07 -16.27
C VAL A 338 -18.37 -39.94 -15.33
N ASP A 339 -17.33 -40.72 -15.62
CA ASP A 339 -16.09 -40.71 -14.82
C ASP A 339 -15.18 -39.56 -15.30
N VAL A 340 -15.27 -38.41 -14.66
CA VAL A 340 -14.39 -37.26 -14.88
C VAL A 340 -13.62 -36.93 -13.59
N THR A 341 -12.30 -37.03 -13.67
CA THR A 341 -11.43 -36.68 -12.55
C THR A 341 -11.25 -35.16 -12.45
N GLN A 342 -10.94 -34.69 -11.23
CA GLN A 342 -10.55 -33.31 -10.99
C GLN A 342 -9.34 -32.93 -11.86
N ILE A 343 -9.38 -31.73 -12.46
CA ILE A 343 -8.29 -31.18 -13.28
C ILE A 343 -7.79 -29.88 -12.66
N CYS A 344 -6.52 -29.87 -12.28
CA CYS A 344 -5.91 -28.70 -11.65
C CYS A 344 -4.87 -28.01 -12.56
N THR A 345 -4.58 -26.75 -12.30
CA THR A 345 -3.39 -26.10 -12.85
C THR A 345 -2.12 -26.69 -12.24
N ASN A 346 -1.08 -26.82 -13.04
CA ASN A 346 0.23 -27.21 -12.53
C ASN A 346 0.91 -26.00 -11.84
N PRO A 347 1.78 -26.22 -10.85
CA PRO A 347 2.56 -25.14 -10.24
C PRO A 347 3.43 -24.36 -11.24
N SER A 348 3.78 -24.95 -12.37
CA SER A 348 4.51 -24.30 -13.47
C SER A 348 3.61 -23.42 -14.36
N ASP A 349 2.29 -23.63 -14.32
CA ASP A 349 1.34 -22.80 -15.08
C ASP A 349 1.22 -21.42 -14.41
N LYS A 350 1.67 -20.39 -15.08
CA LYS A 350 1.56 -19.01 -14.59
C LYS A 350 0.48 -18.28 -15.38
N ILE A 351 -0.81 -18.53 -15.02
CA ILE A 351 -1.96 -17.94 -15.71
C ILE A 351 -2.33 -16.62 -15.03
N HIS A 352 -1.84 -15.53 -15.56
CA HIS A 352 -2.11 -14.17 -15.04
C HIS A 352 -3.57 -13.74 -15.31
N PRO A 353 -4.09 -12.75 -14.54
CA PRO A 353 -5.35 -12.09 -14.87
C PRO A 353 -5.41 -11.67 -16.34
N GLY A 354 -6.57 -11.90 -16.96
CA GLY A 354 -6.79 -11.66 -18.39
C GLY A 354 -6.40 -12.81 -19.31
N GLN A 355 -5.56 -13.74 -18.89
CA GLN A 355 -5.12 -14.89 -19.69
C GLN A 355 -6.14 -16.03 -19.66
N ILE A 356 -6.04 -16.92 -20.67
CA ILE A 356 -6.93 -18.07 -20.86
C ILE A 356 -6.13 -19.35 -20.64
N LYS A 357 -6.69 -20.27 -19.83
CA LYS A 357 -6.21 -21.64 -19.67
C LYS A 357 -7.22 -22.61 -20.28
N ILE A 358 -6.69 -23.59 -21.03
CA ILE A 358 -7.46 -24.71 -21.57
C ILE A 358 -7.29 -25.90 -20.62
N PHE A 359 -8.40 -26.50 -20.23
CA PHE A 359 -8.47 -27.69 -19.40
C PHE A 359 -9.02 -28.86 -20.27
N PRO A 360 -8.17 -29.71 -20.82
CA PRO A 360 -8.59 -30.90 -21.53
C PRO A 360 -8.97 -32.00 -20.55
N PHE A 361 -9.96 -32.81 -20.87
CA PHE A 361 -10.39 -33.96 -20.08
C PHE A 361 -10.93 -35.07 -20.97
N LYS A 362 -10.98 -36.27 -20.41
CA LYS A 362 -11.63 -37.43 -20.98
C LYS A 362 -12.78 -37.86 -20.08
N PHE A 363 -13.77 -38.46 -20.64
CA PHE A 363 -14.95 -38.93 -19.92
C PHE A 363 -15.61 -40.11 -20.68
#